data_ec7a7f44fb3d4dbe9c5e4f3ba39e311d
#
_entry.id   ec7a7f44fb3d4dbe9c5e4f3ba39e311d
#
_cell.length_a   1.000
_cell.length_b   1.000
_cell.length_c   1.000
_cell.angle_alpha   90.00
_cell.angle_beta   90.00
_cell.angle_gamma   90.00
#
_symmetry.space_group_name_H-M   'P 1'
#
loop_
_entity.id
_entity.type
_entity.pdbx_description
1 polymer ?
#
loop_
_entity_poly.entity_id
_entity_poly.type
_entity_poly.pdbx_seq_one_letter_code
_entity_poly.pdbx_strand_id
1 'polypeptide(L)'
;MNRADRWARDLAAWRIPDEILATAPRSPWIHPVEMFRAPDEPVPDSPSHARARERLNVGGTLLDVGSGGGRAAFAVAPPAATVTGVDHQQDMLDTFAEAAQRRGLRHAEILGDWPDVADRTPTADVVVCHHVVYNVSDLPPFIAALDSHARRRVVLELPQRHPLAAMAPLWRHFWGLKRPDGPTADDALAAIRESGHIAHLDAWEEDLAAPAAPGLPIAQQVEFTRIRLCLTPDRDAELAEVMAATPPTPRSLATIWWDSDH
;
A
#
# COMPACT_ATOMS: atom_id res chain seq x y z
N MET A 1 -4.74 27.23 0.50
CA MET A 1 -4.28 25.89 0.87
C MET A 1 -4.29 25.05 -0.41
N ASN A 2 -3.14 24.61 -0.86
CA ASN A 2 -2.98 23.78 -2.04
C ASN A 2 -3.46 22.33 -1.75
N ARG A 3 -3.46 21.45 -2.76
CA ARG A 3 -3.94 20.06 -2.62
C ARG A 3 -3.03 19.22 -1.72
N ALA A 4 -1.72 19.43 -1.80
CA ALA A 4 -0.76 18.72 -0.95
C ALA A 4 -0.92 19.08 0.53
N ASP A 5 -1.09 20.35 0.87
CA ASP A 5 -1.35 20.79 2.25
C ASP A 5 -2.66 20.20 2.79
N ARG A 6 -3.69 20.13 1.93
CA ARG A 6 -4.97 19.51 2.29
C ARG A 6 -4.80 18.02 2.56
N TRP A 7 -4.10 17.31 1.68
CA TRP A 7 -3.77 15.90 1.86
C TRP A 7 -3.07 15.65 3.20
N ALA A 8 -1.98 16.39 3.48
CA ALA A 8 -1.22 16.25 4.71
C ALA A 8 -2.08 16.47 5.97
N ARG A 9 -2.92 17.53 5.95
CA ARG A 9 -3.84 17.84 7.04
C ARG A 9 -4.87 16.73 7.26
N ASP A 10 -5.50 16.27 6.18
CA ASP A 10 -6.56 15.26 6.25
C ASP A 10 -5.99 13.89 6.63
N LEU A 11 -4.75 13.58 6.21
CA LEU A 11 -4.03 12.39 6.65
C LEU A 11 -3.66 12.48 8.15
N ALA A 12 -3.20 13.62 8.62
CA ALA A 12 -2.89 13.84 10.05
C ALA A 12 -4.12 13.64 10.96
N ALA A 13 -5.33 13.88 10.45
CA ALA A 13 -6.56 13.66 11.20
C ALA A 13 -6.85 12.15 11.48
N TRP A 14 -6.12 11.23 10.83
CA TRP A 14 -6.15 9.78 11.11
C TRP A 14 -5.29 9.39 12.31
N ARG A 15 -4.54 10.31 12.89
CA ARG A 15 -3.75 10.04 14.09
C ARG A 15 -4.66 9.45 15.20
N ILE A 16 -4.17 8.41 15.85
CA ILE A 16 -4.83 7.86 17.04
C ILE A 16 -4.52 8.81 18.20
N PRO A 17 -5.52 9.25 19.00
CA PRO A 17 -5.30 10.09 20.17
C PRO A 17 -4.28 9.48 21.14
N ASP A 18 -3.42 10.31 21.71
CA ASP A 18 -2.30 9.85 22.55
C ASP A 18 -2.78 9.10 23.79
N GLU A 19 -3.95 9.47 24.34
CA GLU A 19 -4.58 8.78 25.45
C GLU A 19 -5.00 7.34 25.10
N ILE A 20 -5.40 7.07 23.86
CA ILE A 20 -5.71 5.72 23.38
C ILE A 20 -4.42 4.95 23.09
N LEU A 21 -3.44 5.59 22.45
CA LEU A 21 -2.14 4.95 22.19
C LEU A 21 -1.45 4.51 23.47
N ALA A 22 -1.58 5.28 24.56
CA ALA A 22 -0.99 4.95 25.86
C ALA A 22 -1.57 3.66 26.48
N THR A 23 -2.77 3.23 26.06
CA THR A 23 -3.39 1.97 26.52
C THR A 23 -3.01 0.75 25.69
N ALA A 24 -2.39 0.98 24.53
CA ALA A 24 -2.08 -0.10 23.58
C ALA A 24 -1.00 -1.04 24.15
N PRO A 25 -1.26 -2.35 24.26
CA PRO A 25 -0.25 -3.32 24.71
C PRO A 25 0.92 -3.47 23.75
N ARG A 26 0.71 -3.14 22.49
CA ARG A 26 1.67 -3.22 21.37
C ARG A 26 1.45 -2.06 20.40
N SER A 27 2.50 -1.68 19.67
CA SER A 27 2.37 -0.66 18.63
C SER A 27 1.32 -1.06 17.58
N PRO A 28 0.31 -0.21 17.29
CA PRO A 28 -0.70 -0.50 16.27
C PRO A 28 -0.14 -0.38 14.83
N TRP A 29 1.10 0.06 14.67
CA TRP A 29 1.74 0.30 13.38
C TRP A 29 2.60 -0.86 12.88
N ILE A 30 2.81 -1.89 13.71
CA ILE A 30 3.57 -3.09 13.32
C ILE A 30 2.71 -3.97 12.43
N HIS A 31 3.26 -4.33 11.28
CA HIS A 31 2.64 -5.26 10.34
C HIS A 31 3.36 -6.61 10.41
N PRO A 32 2.62 -7.72 10.55
CA PRO A 32 3.21 -9.06 10.39
C PRO A 32 3.72 -9.24 8.96
N VAL A 33 4.96 -9.69 8.80
CA VAL A 33 5.61 -9.91 7.48
C VAL A 33 4.80 -10.86 6.60
N GLU A 34 4.17 -11.85 7.23
CA GLU A 34 3.34 -12.86 6.56
C GLU A 34 2.20 -12.26 5.74
N MET A 35 1.67 -11.10 6.15
CA MET A 35 0.59 -10.41 5.43
C MET A 35 1.05 -9.80 4.10
N PHE A 36 2.35 -9.56 3.94
CA PHE A 36 2.93 -8.90 2.77
C PHE A 36 3.75 -9.84 1.88
N ARG A 37 3.88 -11.10 2.31
CA ARG A 37 4.56 -12.12 1.49
C ARG A 37 3.84 -12.29 0.16
N ALA A 38 4.61 -12.26 -0.93
CA ALA A 38 4.06 -12.60 -2.23
C ALA A 38 3.69 -14.09 -2.26
N PRO A 39 2.48 -14.46 -2.69
CA PRO A 39 2.10 -15.86 -2.83
C PRO A 39 2.96 -16.54 -3.90
N ASP A 40 3.17 -17.85 -3.78
CA ASP A 40 3.88 -18.63 -4.78
C ASP A 40 3.01 -18.84 -6.04
N GLU A 41 1.70 -18.81 -5.89
CA GLU A 41 0.73 -18.86 -6.99
C GLU A 41 0.59 -17.48 -7.66
N PRO A 42 0.17 -17.45 -8.95
CA PRO A 42 -0.08 -16.19 -9.63
C PRO A 42 -1.10 -15.34 -8.88
N VAL A 43 -0.77 -14.08 -8.63
CA VAL A 43 -1.69 -13.09 -8.07
C VAL A 43 -2.77 -12.80 -9.12
N PRO A 44 -4.07 -12.71 -8.75
CA PRO A 44 -5.11 -12.25 -9.64
C PRO A 44 -4.72 -10.93 -10.31
N ASP A 45 -5.00 -10.82 -11.60
CA ASP A 45 -4.65 -9.61 -12.34
C ASP A 45 -5.50 -8.42 -11.88
N SER A 46 -4.89 -7.24 -11.82
CA SER A 46 -5.55 -6.00 -11.45
C SER A 46 -5.35 -4.93 -12.52
N PRO A 47 -6.19 -3.89 -12.57
CA PRO A 47 -5.94 -2.74 -13.42
C PRO A 47 -4.54 -2.14 -13.24
N SER A 48 -4.00 -2.11 -12.00
CA SER A 48 -2.65 -1.63 -11.73
C SER A 48 -1.58 -2.47 -12.41
N HIS A 49 -1.72 -3.80 -12.36
CA HIS A 49 -0.80 -4.72 -13.04
C HIS A 49 -0.89 -4.56 -14.57
N ALA A 50 -2.10 -4.41 -15.12
CA ALA A 50 -2.30 -4.17 -16.53
C ALA A 50 -1.63 -2.87 -16.99
N ARG A 51 -1.84 -1.75 -16.25
CA ARG A 51 -1.20 -0.47 -16.56
C ARG A 51 0.32 -0.52 -16.50
N ALA A 52 0.89 -1.27 -15.56
CA ALA A 52 2.34 -1.46 -15.50
C ALA A 52 2.87 -2.24 -16.71
N ARG A 53 2.20 -3.36 -17.08
CA ARG A 53 2.61 -4.19 -18.22
C ARG A 53 2.53 -3.47 -19.56
N GLU A 54 1.57 -2.55 -19.76
CA GLU A 54 1.45 -1.75 -21.01
C GLU A 54 2.74 -1.03 -21.38
N ARG A 55 3.60 -0.71 -20.40
CA ARG A 55 4.85 0.03 -20.60
C ARG A 55 6.11 -0.80 -20.34
N LEU A 56 5.97 -2.07 -20.01
CA LEU A 56 7.08 -3.01 -19.85
C LEU A 56 7.31 -3.79 -21.16
N ASN A 57 8.53 -3.71 -21.70
CA ASN A 57 8.96 -4.61 -22.74
C ASN A 57 9.41 -5.95 -22.14
N VAL A 58 9.49 -6.99 -22.96
CA VAL A 58 10.11 -8.26 -22.56
C VAL A 58 11.57 -8.00 -22.14
N GLY A 59 11.92 -8.42 -20.94
CA GLY A 59 13.23 -8.15 -20.35
C GLY A 59 13.36 -6.79 -19.66
N GLY A 60 12.27 -6.04 -19.55
CA GLY A 60 12.23 -4.73 -18.92
C GLY A 60 12.58 -4.73 -17.44
N THR A 61 12.72 -3.52 -16.89
CA THR A 61 13.08 -3.26 -15.50
C THR A 61 11.93 -2.63 -14.73
N LEU A 62 11.74 -3.08 -13.49
CA LEU A 62 10.70 -2.61 -12.58
C LEU A 62 11.31 -2.14 -11.26
N LEU A 63 10.88 -0.99 -10.77
CA LEU A 63 11.13 -0.51 -9.42
C LEU A 63 9.83 -0.57 -8.62
N ASP A 64 9.86 -1.24 -7.46
CA ASP A 64 8.74 -1.36 -6.53
C ASP A 64 9.05 -0.60 -5.25
N VAL A 65 8.37 0.53 -5.03
CA VAL A 65 8.58 1.43 -3.89
C VAL A 65 7.57 1.12 -2.79
N GLY A 66 8.07 0.77 -1.61
CA GLY A 66 7.30 0.15 -0.53
C GLY A 66 6.94 -1.29 -0.89
N SER A 67 7.96 -2.03 -1.36
CA SER A 67 7.79 -3.33 -2.00
C SER A 67 7.21 -4.42 -1.11
N GLY A 68 7.39 -4.30 0.22
CA GLY A 68 7.08 -5.40 1.12
C GLY A 68 7.74 -6.70 0.63
N GLY A 69 7.00 -7.79 0.60
CA GLY A 69 7.46 -9.08 0.07
C GLY A 69 7.36 -9.22 -1.46
N GLY A 70 7.15 -8.11 -2.22
CA GLY A 70 7.21 -8.09 -3.68
C GLY A 70 5.91 -8.45 -4.41
N ARG A 71 4.77 -8.37 -3.75
CA ARG A 71 3.49 -8.72 -4.37
C ARG A 71 3.22 -7.97 -5.67
N ALA A 72 3.46 -6.64 -5.69
CA ALA A 72 3.27 -5.82 -6.88
C ALA A 72 4.30 -6.16 -7.96
N ALA A 73 5.60 -6.25 -7.60
CA ALA A 73 6.66 -6.57 -8.54
C ALA A 73 6.45 -7.90 -9.24
N PHE A 74 6.13 -8.96 -8.48
CA PHE A 74 6.02 -10.31 -9.06
C PHE A 74 4.73 -10.55 -9.83
N ALA A 75 3.69 -9.75 -9.59
CA ALA A 75 2.48 -9.78 -10.41
C ALA A 75 2.73 -9.26 -11.84
N VAL A 76 3.74 -8.41 -12.06
CA VAL A 76 4.09 -7.88 -13.38
C VAL A 76 5.39 -8.46 -13.97
N ALA A 77 5.94 -9.49 -13.35
CA ALA A 77 7.07 -10.25 -13.83
C ALA A 77 6.66 -11.71 -14.18
N PRO A 78 6.67 -12.15 -15.48
CA PRO A 78 7.04 -11.37 -16.67
C PRO A 78 5.98 -10.33 -17.05
N PRO A 79 6.29 -9.31 -17.90
CA PRO A 79 7.46 -9.18 -18.79
C PRO A 79 8.73 -8.61 -18.14
N ALA A 80 8.66 -8.04 -16.92
CA ALA A 80 9.86 -7.58 -16.23
C ALA A 80 10.82 -8.76 -15.96
N ALA A 81 12.11 -8.56 -16.23
CA ALA A 81 13.17 -9.54 -15.96
C ALA A 81 14.14 -9.08 -14.86
N THR A 82 14.06 -7.83 -14.47
CA THR A 82 14.83 -7.25 -13.37
C THR A 82 13.86 -6.46 -12.48
N VAL A 83 13.87 -6.74 -11.20
CA VAL A 83 13.03 -6.08 -10.20
C VAL A 83 13.91 -5.48 -9.11
N THR A 84 13.63 -4.24 -8.72
CA THR A 84 14.29 -3.58 -7.58
C THR A 84 13.22 -3.28 -6.55
N GLY A 85 13.40 -3.75 -5.31
CA GLY A 85 12.52 -3.46 -4.18
C GLY A 85 13.12 -2.39 -3.28
N VAL A 86 12.34 -1.39 -2.91
CA VAL A 86 12.67 -0.41 -1.86
C VAL A 86 11.71 -0.58 -0.72
N ASP A 87 12.21 -0.79 0.49
CA ASP A 87 11.39 -0.85 1.71
C ASP A 87 12.21 -0.39 2.92
N HIS A 88 11.53 0.11 3.96
CA HIS A 88 12.19 0.53 5.20
C HIS A 88 12.40 -0.62 6.20
N GLN A 89 11.84 -1.82 5.93
CA GLN A 89 11.95 -2.99 6.78
C GLN A 89 12.81 -4.06 6.13
N GLN A 90 13.92 -4.44 6.79
CA GLN A 90 14.83 -5.46 6.29
C GLN A 90 14.15 -6.82 6.06
N ASP A 91 13.32 -7.25 7.00
CA ASP A 91 12.60 -8.55 6.91
C ASP A 91 11.69 -8.63 5.67
N MET A 92 11.13 -7.48 5.23
CA MET A 92 10.36 -7.39 3.99
C MET A 92 11.26 -7.59 2.77
N LEU A 93 12.41 -6.94 2.74
CA LEU A 93 13.38 -7.07 1.66
C LEU A 93 13.99 -8.48 1.58
N ASP A 94 14.24 -9.12 2.70
CA ASP A 94 14.69 -10.52 2.74
C ASP A 94 13.63 -11.44 2.11
N THR A 95 12.36 -11.21 2.44
CA THR A 95 11.23 -11.94 1.83
C THR A 95 11.11 -11.66 0.33
N PHE A 96 11.33 -10.41 -0.09
CA PHE A 96 11.36 -10.01 -1.50
C PHE A 96 12.48 -10.74 -2.25
N ALA A 97 13.71 -10.73 -1.72
CA ALA A 97 14.87 -11.39 -2.33
C ALA A 97 14.64 -12.90 -2.51
N GLU A 98 14.17 -13.59 -1.47
CA GLU A 98 13.85 -15.01 -1.54
C GLU A 98 12.79 -15.30 -2.62
N ALA A 99 11.75 -14.48 -2.71
CA ALA A 99 10.68 -14.66 -3.69
C ALA A 99 11.16 -14.38 -5.13
N ALA A 100 12.05 -13.39 -5.33
CA ALA A 100 12.68 -13.11 -6.62
C ALA A 100 13.60 -14.26 -7.07
N GLN A 101 14.42 -14.80 -6.16
CA GLN A 101 15.31 -15.95 -6.41
C GLN A 101 14.50 -17.19 -6.85
N ARG A 102 13.42 -17.52 -6.13
CA ARG A 102 12.55 -18.66 -6.51
C ARG A 102 11.95 -18.51 -7.91
N ARG A 103 11.75 -17.29 -8.38
CA ARG A 103 11.21 -16.96 -9.71
C ARG A 103 12.28 -16.80 -10.79
N GLY A 104 13.57 -16.92 -10.42
CA GLY A 104 14.68 -16.74 -11.35
C GLY A 104 14.82 -15.32 -11.91
N LEU A 105 14.35 -14.31 -11.18
CA LEU A 105 14.44 -12.90 -11.55
C LEU A 105 15.76 -12.30 -11.11
N ARG A 106 16.32 -11.38 -11.89
CA ARG A 106 17.38 -10.50 -11.41
C ARG A 106 16.76 -9.49 -10.45
N HIS A 107 17.38 -9.31 -9.30
CA HIS A 107 16.79 -8.47 -8.26
C HIS A 107 17.85 -7.65 -7.52
N ALA A 108 17.38 -6.56 -6.88
CA ALA A 108 18.14 -5.75 -5.94
C ALA A 108 17.20 -5.25 -4.84
N GLU A 109 17.73 -5.08 -3.63
CA GLU A 109 17.01 -4.59 -2.47
C GLU A 109 17.70 -3.33 -1.95
N ILE A 110 16.89 -2.31 -1.64
CA ILE A 110 17.35 -1.04 -1.11
C ILE A 110 16.61 -0.73 0.17
N LEU A 111 17.33 -0.83 1.29
CA LEU A 111 16.77 -0.53 2.60
C LEU A 111 16.74 0.97 2.85
N GLY A 112 15.57 1.50 3.16
CA GLY A 112 15.37 2.88 3.60
C GLY A 112 14.03 3.45 3.19
N ASP A 113 13.76 4.66 3.68
CA ASP A 113 12.55 5.39 3.37
C ASP A 113 12.64 6.10 2.02
N TRP A 114 11.55 6.05 1.26
CA TRP A 114 11.42 6.83 0.04
C TRP A 114 10.83 8.22 0.37
N PRO A 115 11.39 9.35 -0.12
CA PRO A 115 12.42 9.45 -1.19
C PRO A 115 13.87 9.52 -0.70
N ASP A 116 14.19 9.34 0.57
CA ASP A 116 15.53 9.56 1.14
C ASP A 116 16.62 8.67 0.49
N VAL A 117 16.20 7.53 -0.05
CA VAL A 117 17.10 6.58 -0.73
C VAL A 117 17.10 6.72 -2.26
N ALA A 118 16.41 7.71 -2.80
CA ALA A 118 16.27 7.90 -4.24
C ALA A 118 17.63 8.01 -4.95
N ASP A 119 18.57 8.79 -4.43
CA ASP A 119 19.90 9.02 -5.04
C ASP A 119 20.71 7.74 -5.24
N ARG A 120 20.45 6.66 -4.50
CA ARG A 120 21.13 5.36 -4.63
C ARG A 120 20.27 4.28 -5.27
N THR A 121 19.07 4.65 -5.72
CA THR A 121 18.12 3.74 -6.37
C THR A 121 18.26 3.86 -7.89
N PRO A 122 18.36 2.74 -8.64
CA PRO A 122 18.41 2.81 -10.09
C PRO A 122 17.07 3.20 -10.69
N THR A 123 17.09 3.89 -11.85
CA THR A 123 15.88 4.11 -12.65
C THR A 123 15.40 2.82 -13.28
N ALA A 124 14.09 2.71 -13.52
CA ALA A 124 13.45 1.55 -14.14
C ALA A 124 12.55 1.97 -15.31
N ASP A 125 12.14 1.02 -16.15
CA ASP A 125 11.16 1.30 -17.21
C ASP A 125 9.82 1.72 -16.60
N VAL A 126 9.38 0.99 -15.56
CA VAL A 126 8.16 1.26 -14.82
C VAL A 126 8.47 1.32 -13.33
N VAL A 127 7.86 2.27 -12.64
CA VAL A 127 7.84 2.37 -11.19
C VAL A 127 6.44 2.01 -10.69
N VAL A 128 6.34 1.07 -9.76
CA VAL A 128 5.10 0.75 -9.07
C VAL A 128 5.21 1.13 -7.59
N CYS A 129 4.09 1.55 -6.99
CA CYS A 129 4.02 1.87 -5.57
C CYS A 129 2.61 1.54 -5.05
N HIS A 130 2.45 0.36 -4.45
CA HIS A 130 1.16 -0.18 -4.07
C HIS A 130 0.92 -0.08 -2.55
N HIS A 131 -0.22 0.51 -2.16
CA HIS A 131 -0.67 0.63 -0.76
C HIS A 131 0.23 1.46 0.16
N VAL A 132 1.08 2.34 -0.38
CA VAL A 132 2.05 3.17 0.37
C VAL A 132 1.55 4.59 0.60
N VAL A 133 0.89 5.19 -0.38
CA VAL A 133 0.60 6.64 -0.46
C VAL A 133 -0.08 7.19 0.79
N TYR A 134 -0.95 6.42 1.45
CA TYR A 134 -1.58 6.83 2.72
C TYR A 134 -0.63 6.89 3.93
N ASN A 135 0.63 6.50 3.78
CA ASN A 135 1.67 6.68 4.79
C ASN A 135 2.53 7.93 4.54
N VAL A 136 2.28 8.65 3.44
CA VAL A 136 3.09 9.76 2.97
C VAL A 136 2.36 11.09 3.19
N SER A 137 2.83 11.88 4.13
CA SER A 137 2.25 13.21 4.41
C SER A 137 2.69 14.26 3.40
N ASP A 138 3.93 14.22 2.94
CA ASP A 138 4.51 15.16 1.97
C ASP A 138 4.54 14.51 0.57
N LEU A 139 3.44 14.64 -0.17
CA LEU A 139 3.30 14.02 -1.48
C LEU A 139 4.21 14.60 -2.56
N PRO A 140 4.43 15.94 -2.70
CA PRO A 140 5.17 16.48 -3.82
C PRO A 140 6.58 15.90 -3.99
N PRO A 141 7.47 15.87 -2.99
CA PRO A 141 8.80 15.28 -3.15
C PRO A 141 8.74 13.76 -3.37
N PHE A 142 7.78 13.08 -2.75
CA PHE A 142 7.58 11.65 -2.94
C PHE A 142 7.23 11.33 -4.40
N ILE A 143 6.27 12.04 -4.98
CA ILE A 143 5.83 11.86 -6.38
C ILE A 143 6.93 12.26 -7.36
N ALA A 144 7.61 13.38 -7.13
CA ALA A 144 8.72 13.82 -7.99
C ALA A 144 9.85 12.78 -8.05
N ALA A 145 10.15 12.14 -6.92
CA ALA A 145 11.13 11.07 -6.88
C ALA A 145 10.67 9.80 -7.62
N LEU A 146 9.38 9.42 -7.51
CA LEU A 146 8.84 8.30 -8.30
C LEU A 146 8.94 8.59 -9.80
N ASP A 147 8.53 9.79 -10.23
CA ASP A 147 8.56 10.20 -11.62
C ASP A 147 9.98 10.20 -12.20
N SER A 148 10.94 10.81 -11.49
CA SER A 148 12.35 10.87 -11.93
C SER A 148 13.01 9.49 -12.05
N HIS A 149 12.47 8.45 -11.42
CA HIS A 149 12.96 7.07 -11.50
C HIS A 149 12.25 6.22 -12.55
N ALA A 150 11.12 6.71 -13.10
CA ALA A 150 10.39 6.02 -14.14
C ALA A 150 10.81 6.53 -15.52
N ARG A 151 11.35 5.66 -16.38
CA ARG A 151 11.65 6.04 -17.78
C ARG A 151 10.40 6.08 -18.65
N ARG A 152 9.29 5.48 -18.23
CA ARG A 152 8.08 5.36 -19.05
C ARG A 152 6.80 5.60 -18.30
N ARG A 153 6.62 5.00 -17.10
CA ARG A 153 5.35 5.09 -16.35
C ARG A 153 5.54 4.90 -14.87
N VAL A 154 4.76 5.67 -14.10
CA VAL A 154 4.51 5.41 -12.68
C VAL A 154 3.09 4.86 -12.53
N VAL A 155 2.93 3.83 -11.66
CA VAL A 155 1.64 3.24 -11.33
C VAL A 155 1.51 3.13 -9.81
N LEU A 156 0.50 3.78 -9.27
CA LEU A 156 0.12 3.68 -7.86
C LEU A 156 -1.13 2.82 -7.73
N GLU A 157 -1.16 1.97 -6.70
CA GLU A 157 -2.38 1.29 -6.27
C GLU A 157 -2.68 1.67 -4.83
N LEU A 158 -3.92 2.09 -4.57
CA LEU A 158 -4.35 2.46 -3.22
C LEU A 158 -5.85 2.23 -3.05
N PRO A 159 -6.34 1.99 -1.83
CA PRO A 159 -7.77 2.00 -1.56
C PRO A 159 -8.37 3.37 -1.90
N GLN A 160 -9.61 3.38 -2.41
CA GLN A 160 -10.31 4.65 -2.70
C GLN A 160 -10.49 5.51 -1.45
N ARG A 161 -10.61 4.90 -0.27
CA ARG A 161 -10.64 5.57 1.04
C ARG A 161 -9.47 5.09 1.89
N HIS A 162 -9.10 5.90 2.87
CA HIS A 162 -8.01 5.54 3.80
C HIS A 162 -8.16 4.09 4.29
N PRO A 163 -7.07 3.27 4.35
CA PRO A 163 -7.15 1.85 4.68
C PRO A 163 -7.88 1.54 5.99
N LEU A 164 -7.76 2.43 6.97
CA LEU A 164 -8.44 2.29 8.27
C LEU A 164 -9.93 2.71 8.25
N ALA A 165 -10.46 3.19 7.13
CA ALA A 165 -11.86 3.61 7.03
C ALA A 165 -12.83 2.44 7.28
N ALA A 166 -12.47 1.23 6.86
CA ALA A 166 -13.26 0.03 7.13
C ALA A 166 -13.39 -0.27 8.63
N MET A 167 -12.44 0.19 9.45
CA MET A 167 -12.47 0.00 10.90
C MET A 167 -13.22 1.13 11.64
N ALA A 168 -13.74 2.14 10.94
CA ALA A 168 -14.43 3.27 11.58
C ALA A 168 -15.63 2.86 12.47
N PRO A 169 -16.45 1.85 12.12
CA PRO A 169 -17.51 1.36 13.02
C PRO A 169 -16.95 0.80 14.33
N LEU A 170 -15.81 0.07 14.27
CA LEU A 170 -15.15 -0.49 15.44
C LEU A 170 -14.56 0.61 16.33
N TRP A 171 -13.91 1.61 15.74
CA TRP A 171 -13.43 2.78 16.48
C TRP A 171 -14.55 3.51 17.21
N ARG A 172 -15.70 3.62 16.57
CA ARG A 172 -16.89 4.22 17.21
C ARG A 172 -17.42 3.36 18.35
N HIS A 173 -17.47 2.03 18.16
CA HIS A 173 -17.98 1.09 19.16
C HIS A 173 -17.09 1.08 20.42
N PHE A 174 -15.78 0.89 20.25
CA PHE A 174 -14.86 0.67 21.37
C PHE A 174 -14.39 1.97 22.06
N TRP A 175 -14.29 3.07 21.29
CA TRP A 175 -13.69 4.31 21.75
C TRP A 175 -14.60 5.54 21.64
N GLY A 176 -15.81 5.40 21.09
CA GLY A 176 -16.66 6.55 20.76
C GLY A 176 -16.03 7.49 19.71
N LEU A 177 -14.93 7.07 19.07
CA LEU A 177 -14.14 7.91 18.18
C LEU A 177 -14.69 7.88 16.75
N LYS A 178 -15.10 9.05 16.24
CA LYS A 178 -15.44 9.22 14.83
C LYS A 178 -14.15 9.36 14.02
N ARG A 179 -13.96 8.51 13.01
CA ARG A 179 -12.84 8.60 12.08
C ARG A 179 -13.15 9.53 10.91
N PRO A 180 -12.12 10.17 10.30
CA PRO A 180 -12.31 11.05 9.14
C PRO A 180 -12.87 10.30 7.92
N ASP A 181 -13.41 11.05 6.96
CA ASP A 181 -13.88 10.52 5.67
C ASP A 181 -12.82 10.65 4.55
N GLY A 182 -11.82 11.49 4.72
CA GLY A 182 -10.67 11.71 3.82
C GLY A 182 -9.33 11.57 4.53
N PRO A 183 -8.22 11.63 3.78
CA PRO A 183 -8.18 11.83 2.34
C PRO A 183 -8.58 10.60 1.55
N THR A 184 -8.86 10.77 0.25
CA THR A 184 -9.28 9.74 -0.69
C THR A 184 -8.27 9.58 -1.84
N ALA A 185 -8.44 8.56 -2.69
CA ALA A 185 -7.64 8.41 -3.91
C ALA A 185 -7.82 9.60 -4.87
N ASP A 186 -9.03 10.21 -4.92
CA ASP A 186 -9.27 11.42 -5.70
C ASP A 186 -8.50 12.63 -5.16
N ASP A 187 -8.31 12.73 -3.84
CA ASP A 187 -7.47 13.77 -3.24
C ASP A 187 -6.00 13.57 -3.60
N ALA A 188 -5.51 12.32 -3.63
CA ALA A 188 -4.15 11.99 -4.10
C ALA A 188 -3.99 12.36 -5.58
N LEU A 189 -4.92 11.94 -6.45
CA LEU A 189 -4.92 12.30 -7.86
C LEU A 189 -4.89 13.81 -8.07
N ALA A 190 -5.70 14.55 -7.31
CA ALA A 190 -5.74 16.01 -7.42
C ALA A 190 -4.40 16.67 -7.01
N ALA A 191 -3.71 16.13 -5.99
CA ALA A 191 -2.39 16.60 -5.58
C ALA A 191 -1.32 16.28 -6.65
N ILE A 192 -1.35 15.08 -7.23
CA ILE A 192 -0.45 14.66 -8.31
C ILE A 192 -0.63 15.55 -9.55
N ARG A 193 -1.86 15.85 -9.92
CA ARG A 193 -2.15 16.76 -11.05
C ARG A 193 -1.71 18.19 -10.79
N GLU A 194 -1.87 18.67 -9.55
CA GLU A 194 -1.39 20.00 -9.15
C GLU A 194 0.15 20.10 -9.20
N SER A 195 0.87 18.97 -9.05
CA SER A 195 2.32 18.87 -9.22
C SER A 195 2.76 18.83 -10.70
N GLY A 196 1.83 18.91 -11.65
CA GLY A 196 2.11 19.04 -13.09
C GLY A 196 1.99 17.75 -13.90
N HIS A 197 1.66 16.61 -13.28
CA HIS A 197 1.53 15.33 -14.00
C HIS A 197 0.15 15.16 -14.66
N ILE A 198 0.13 14.60 -15.88
CA ILE A 198 -1.11 14.21 -16.58
C ILE A 198 -1.52 12.81 -16.07
N ALA A 199 -1.99 12.77 -14.83
CA ALA A 199 -2.35 11.52 -14.16
C ALA A 199 -3.81 11.11 -14.46
N HIS A 200 -4.03 9.80 -14.52
CA HIS A 200 -5.32 9.14 -14.73
C HIS A 200 -5.67 8.32 -13.50
N LEU A 201 -6.96 7.98 -13.35
CA LEU A 201 -7.44 7.10 -12.28
C LEU A 201 -8.45 6.12 -12.86
N ASP A 202 -8.20 4.84 -12.60
CA ASP A 202 -9.13 3.74 -12.85
C ASP A 202 -9.63 3.23 -11.49
N ALA A 203 -10.93 3.36 -11.21
CA ALA A 203 -11.56 2.85 -10.01
C ALA A 203 -12.04 1.41 -10.24
N TRP A 204 -11.84 0.53 -9.27
CA TRP A 204 -12.22 -0.87 -9.39
C TRP A 204 -12.50 -1.50 -8.01
N GLU A 205 -13.13 -2.66 -7.99
CA GLU A 205 -13.40 -3.42 -6.78
C GLU A 205 -12.63 -4.74 -6.80
N GLU A 206 -12.04 -5.09 -5.65
CA GLU A 206 -11.38 -6.39 -5.49
C GLU A 206 -12.45 -7.50 -5.44
N ASP A 207 -12.24 -8.56 -6.19
CA ASP A 207 -13.12 -9.73 -6.17
C ASP A 207 -13.00 -10.47 -4.83
N LEU A 208 -14.06 -10.48 -4.05
CA LEU A 208 -14.10 -11.19 -2.78
C LEU A 208 -14.03 -12.72 -2.94
N ALA A 209 -14.36 -13.25 -4.12
CA ALA A 209 -14.27 -14.68 -4.41
C ALA A 209 -12.83 -15.11 -4.72
N ALA A 210 -11.97 -14.16 -5.12
CA ALA A 210 -10.57 -14.39 -5.44
C ALA A 210 -9.70 -13.28 -4.81
N PRO A 211 -9.63 -13.19 -3.46
CA PRO A 211 -8.87 -12.13 -2.80
C PRO A 211 -7.38 -12.26 -3.15
N ALA A 212 -6.71 -11.12 -3.35
CA ALA A 212 -5.29 -11.05 -3.67
C ALA A 212 -4.39 -11.62 -2.55
N ALA A 213 -4.94 -11.83 -1.35
CA ALA A 213 -4.26 -12.49 -0.25
C ALA A 213 -5.18 -13.53 0.42
N PRO A 214 -4.65 -14.70 0.81
CA PRO A 214 -5.42 -15.65 1.62
C PRO A 214 -5.86 -14.96 2.92
N GLY A 215 -7.12 -15.16 3.28
CA GLY A 215 -7.65 -14.64 4.54
C GLY A 215 -6.89 -15.24 5.74
N LEU A 216 -6.54 -14.39 6.70
CA LEU A 216 -6.01 -14.89 7.97
C LEU A 216 -7.05 -15.75 8.70
N PRO A 217 -6.65 -16.77 9.47
CA PRO A 217 -7.55 -17.43 10.42
C PRO A 217 -8.26 -16.42 11.33
N ILE A 218 -9.51 -16.68 11.69
CA ILE A 218 -10.36 -15.74 12.47
C ILE A 218 -9.63 -15.24 13.72
N ALA A 219 -8.96 -16.12 14.46
CA ALA A 219 -8.22 -15.74 15.65
C ALA A 219 -7.11 -14.70 15.36
N GLN A 220 -6.40 -14.85 14.24
CA GLN A 220 -5.39 -13.89 13.83
C GLN A 220 -6.01 -12.58 13.30
N GLN A 221 -7.18 -12.65 12.67
CA GLN A 221 -7.92 -11.44 12.27
C GLN A 221 -8.36 -10.64 13.50
N VAL A 222 -8.85 -11.31 14.55
CA VAL A 222 -9.22 -10.68 15.82
C VAL A 222 -7.98 -10.07 16.48
N GLU A 223 -6.89 -10.80 16.60
CA GLU A 223 -5.64 -10.29 17.18
C GLU A 223 -5.13 -9.06 16.43
N PHE A 224 -5.06 -9.13 15.10
CA PHE A 224 -4.61 -8.02 14.27
C PHE A 224 -5.51 -6.79 14.44
N THR A 225 -6.83 -6.99 14.40
CA THR A 225 -7.80 -5.91 14.56
C THR A 225 -7.73 -5.31 15.96
N ARG A 226 -7.59 -6.13 17.00
CA ARG A 226 -7.40 -5.71 18.39
C ARG A 226 -6.18 -4.79 18.53
N ILE A 227 -5.03 -5.19 17.99
CA ILE A 227 -3.80 -4.39 18.03
C ILE A 227 -4.03 -3.04 17.33
N ARG A 228 -4.67 -3.04 16.16
CA ARG A 228 -5.00 -1.82 15.42
C ARG A 228 -5.95 -0.89 16.14
N LEU A 229 -6.83 -1.43 16.97
CA LEU A 229 -7.77 -0.66 17.81
C LEU A 229 -7.19 -0.27 19.16
N CYS A 230 -5.92 -0.60 19.47
CA CYS A 230 -5.29 -0.34 20.77
C CYS A 230 -6.04 -1.02 21.96
N LEU A 231 -6.69 -2.16 21.71
CA LEU A 231 -7.44 -2.89 22.73
C LEU A 231 -6.56 -3.92 23.43
N THR A 232 -6.95 -4.28 24.65
CA THR A 232 -6.35 -5.36 25.45
C THR A 232 -6.99 -6.73 25.13
N PRO A 233 -6.31 -7.86 25.36
CA PRO A 233 -6.81 -9.20 25.01
C PRO A 233 -8.14 -9.61 25.65
N ASP A 234 -8.52 -9.02 26.77
CA ASP A 234 -9.82 -9.24 27.44
C ASP A 234 -11.01 -8.77 26.57
N ARG A 235 -10.78 -7.95 25.56
CA ARG A 235 -11.82 -7.49 24.62
C ARG A 235 -11.97 -8.40 23.38
N ASP A 236 -11.19 -9.48 23.26
CA ASP A 236 -11.18 -10.34 22.05
C ASP A 236 -12.54 -10.98 21.77
N ALA A 237 -13.26 -11.43 22.79
CA ALA A 237 -14.59 -12.04 22.61
C ALA A 237 -15.62 -11.03 22.07
N GLU A 238 -15.69 -9.85 22.64
CA GLU A 238 -16.56 -8.77 22.19
C GLU A 238 -16.19 -8.31 20.75
N LEU A 239 -14.89 -8.18 20.50
CA LEU A 239 -14.41 -7.80 19.17
C LEU A 239 -14.81 -8.83 18.11
N ALA A 240 -14.67 -10.12 18.40
CA ALA A 240 -15.08 -11.19 17.50
C ALA A 240 -16.59 -11.14 17.19
N GLU A 241 -17.42 -10.89 18.20
CA GLU A 241 -18.87 -10.74 18.02
C GLU A 241 -19.21 -9.54 17.10
N VAL A 242 -18.60 -8.38 17.34
CA VAL A 242 -18.85 -7.17 16.53
C VAL A 242 -18.34 -7.36 15.10
N MET A 243 -17.19 -8.00 14.92
CA MET A 243 -16.65 -8.33 13.59
C MET A 243 -17.58 -9.30 12.84
N ALA A 244 -18.08 -10.34 13.50
CA ALA A 244 -19.00 -11.31 12.89
C ALA A 244 -20.35 -10.68 12.49
N ALA A 245 -20.82 -9.66 13.22
CA ALA A 245 -22.01 -8.90 12.89
C ALA A 245 -21.83 -7.90 11.74
N THR A 246 -20.59 -7.65 11.34
CA THR A 246 -20.24 -6.71 10.25
C THR A 246 -19.90 -7.51 9.00
N PRO A 247 -20.77 -7.56 7.98
CA PRO A 247 -20.45 -8.31 6.77
C PRO A 247 -19.24 -7.74 6.05
N PRO A 248 -18.41 -8.58 5.43
CA PRO A 248 -17.29 -8.10 4.62
C PRO A 248 -17.83 -7.28 3.44
N THR A 249 -17.22 -6.12 3.21
CA THR A 249 -17.51 -5.29 2.04
C THR A 249 -16.38 -5.42 1.03
N PRO A 250 -16.68 -5.39 -0.30
CA PRO A 250 -15.65 -5.33 -1.32
C PRO A 250 -14.69 -4.17 -1.04
N ARG A 251 -13.40 -4.41 -1.28
CA ARG A 251 -12.41 -3.35 -1.20
C ARG A 251 -12.45 -2.56 -2.51
N SER A 252 -12.90 -1.31 -2.40
CA SER A 252 -12.81 -0.38 -3.53
C SER A 252 -11.40 0.17 -3.63
N LEU A 253 -10.75 -0.05 -4.76
CA LEU A 253 -9.38 0.30 -5.05
C LEU A 253 -9.32 1.33 -6.19
N ALA A 254 -8.21 2.02 -6.29
CA ALA A 254 -7.88 2.93 -7.37
C ALA A 254 -6.48 2.63 -7.89
N THR A 255 -6.34 2.64 -9.20
CA THR A 255 -5.08 2.69 -9.92
C THR A 255 -4.87 4.12 -10.41
N ILE A 256 -3.85 4.80 -9.92
CA ILE A 256 -3.44 6.11 -10.44
C ILE A 256 -2.17 5.91 -11.26
N TRP A 257 -2.12 6.45 -12.46
CA TRP A 257 -0.96 6.27 -13.32
C TRP A 257 -0.73 7.47 -14.23
N TRP A 258 0.53 7.67 -14.61
CA TRP A 258 0.95 8.68 -15.60
C TRP A 258 2.19 8.21 -16.35
N ASP A 259 2.36 8.70 -17.56
CA ASP A 259 3.58 8.48 -18.34
C ASP A 259 4.64 9.53 -17.96
N SER A 260 5.88 9.08 -17.81
CA SER A 260 7.04 9.95 -17.61
C SER A 260 7.71 10.18 -18.95
N ASP A 261 7.93 11.45 -19.30
CA ASP A 261 8.53 11.90 -20.57
C ASP A 261 10.00 12.31 -20.33
N HIS A 262 10.85 11.36 -19.90
CA HIS A 262 12.28 11.60 -19.65
C HIS A 262 13.18 10.91 -20.68
#